data_3dae41d08e1cab776f955f66c59278ce
#
_entry.id   3dae41d08e1cab776f955f66c59278ce
#
_cell.length_a   1.000
_cell.length_b   1.000
_cell.length_c   1.000
_cell.angle_alpha   90.00
_cell.angle_beta   90.00
_cell.angle_gamma   90.00
#
_symmetry.space_group_name_H-M   'P 1'
#
loop_
_entity.id
_entity.type
_entity.pdbx_description
1 polymer ?
#
loop_
_entity_poly.entity_id
_entity_poly.type
_entity_poly.pdbx_seq_one_letter_code
_entity_poly.pdbx_strand_id
1 'polypeptide(L)'
;MATTRKDLRGRTLRKGEMQRSSDKRYAYSYTDPLGRRKYIYANDLVTLREKEAQLTKDQMDGLDIYVAGKATVNFVFDRYMSLKTNLRQTTRSNYLYMYDRFIRDTFGKKKIAEIRYSDVLQFYNYLLDKQGLQANTLESVHTLLHPTFQLAVRDEIVRKNPTDGVMAEIKKSSEQTTGVRHALTIPQQRAFMEHIANHLVYCHWWPLFTVLLGTGCRIGEALGLRWDDLDYERRTISINHSLVYYPVGESRNSVLHISKPKTEAGVRTIPMFDTVKDAFEMLHEEQKESGWNDVEIDGMSGFIFCNRFGNVPNPQSVNRAIKRILADYNAGEEVEAKKQHREAVLLPDFSAHHLRHTFCTRLCEKETNLKVIQSVMGHKDIQTTMDIYAEATEEKKQESFERLAATLDIF
;
A
#
# COMPACT_ATOMS: atom_id res chain seq x y z
N MET A 1 51.60 -1.05 47.86
CA MET A 1 51.64 -0.10 46.74
C MET A 1 51.13 -0.89 45.49
N ALA A 2 50.05 -0.41 44.85
CA ALA A 2 49.53 -1.06 43.66
C ALA A 2 50.51 -0.84 42.49
N THR A 3 51.08 -1.90 41.93
CA THR A 3 52.00 -1.83 40.79
C THR A 3 51.25 -1.28 39.57
N THR A 4 51.67 -0.09 39.12
CA THR A 4 51.10 0.60 37.94
C THR A 4 51.44 -0.21 36.70
N ARG A 5 50.46 -0.83 36.05
CA ARG A 5 50.62 -1.61 34.82
C ARG A 5 51.00 -0.68 33.66
N LYS A 6 52.01 -1.04 32.88
CA LYS A 6 52.48 -0.29 31.70
C LYS A 6 52.40 -1.17 30.45
N ASP A 7 52.19 -0.53 29.31
CA ASP A 7 52.30 -1.19 28.01
C ASP A 7 53.75 -1.36 27.57
N LEU A 8 53.98 -1.99 26.41
CA LEU A 8 55.32 -2.22 25.81
C LEU A 8 56.06 -0.89 25.47
N ARG A 9 55.37 0.24 25.44
CA ARG A 9 55.90 1.59 25.20
C ARG A 9 56.03 2.40 26.45
N GLY A 10 55.86 1.78 27.63
CA GLY A 10 56.02 2.46 28.95
C GLY A 10 54.79 3.31 29.37
N ARG A 11 53.70 3.34 28.60
CA ARG A 11 52.48 4.10 28.92
C ARG A 11 51.64 3.40 29.98
N THR A 12 51.11 4.17 30.94
CA THR A 12 50.28 3.63 32.01
C THR A 12 48.94 3.14 31.49
N LEU A 13 48.59 1.92 31.85
CA LEU A 13 47.31 1.28 31.56
C LEU A 13 46.34 1.49 32.72
N ARG A 14 45.10 1.86 32.43
CA ARG A 14 44.02 2.04 33.40
C ARG A 14 43.43 0.71 33.87
N LYS A 15 42.57 0.71 34.88
CA LYS A 15 41.85 -0.46 35.33
C LYS A 15 40.96 -1.03 34.18
N GLY A 16 41.12 -2.29 33.85
CA GLY A 16 40.42 -2.92 32.74
C GLY A 16 41.18 -2.93 31.43
N GLU A 17 42.11 -1.98 31.21
CA GLU A 17 42.97 -1.96 30.02
C GLU A 17 44.09 -3.04 30.11
N MET A 18 44.40 -3.67 29.01
CA MET A 18 45.54 -4.60 28.83
C MET A 18 46.11 -4.54 27.41
N GLN A 19 47.38 -4.84 27.28
CA GLN A 19 47.97 -5.12 25.97
C GLN A 19 48.21 -6.63 25.85
N ARG A 20 47.72 -7.23 24.79
CA ARG A 20 47.88 -8.68 24.51
C ARG A 20 49.30 -8.97 24.05
N SER A 21 49.88 -10.03 24.61
CA SER A 21 51.23 -10.48 24.21
C SER A 21 51.26 -11.09 22.82
N SER A 22 50.18 -11.76 22.39
CA SER A 22 50.11 -12.53 21.15
C SER A 22 50.09 -11.67 19.88
N ASP A 23 49.30 -10.55 19.89
CA ASP A 23 49.10 -9.74 18.70
C ASP A 23 49.34 -8.22 18.95
N LYS A 24 49.85 -7.91 20.14
CA LYS A 24 50.16 -6.55 20.62
C LYS A 24 48.98 -5.55 20.60
N ARG A 25 47.78 -6.01 20.30
CA ARG A 25 46.56 -5.19 20.36
C ARG A 25 46.20 -4.84 21.81
N TYR A 26 45.55 -3.71 21.98
CA TYR A 26 44.98 -3.30 23.27
C TYR A 26 43.62 -3.84 23.44
N ALA A 27 43.27 -4.23 24.69
CA ALA A 27 41.94 -4.70 25.06
C ALA A 27 41.48 -4.00 26.35
N TYR A 28 40.19 -3.69 26.43
CA TYR A 28 39.52 -3.23 27.62
C TYR A 28 38.44 -4.24 28.00
N SER A 29 38.48 -4.67 29.26
CA SER A 29 37.47 -5.60 29.80
C SER A 29 36.43 -4.86 30.64
N TYR A 30 35.17 -5.17 30.37
CA TYR A 30 34.03 -4.66 31.13
C TYR A 30 33.03 -5.76 31.43
N THR A 31 32.09 -5.49 32.35
CA THR A 31 30.99 -6.42 32.67
C THR A 31 29.70 -5.88 32.06
N ASP A 32 28.97 -6.69 31.30
CA ASP A 32 27.69 -6.32 30.74
C ASP A 32 26.59 -6.28 31.82
N PRO A 33 25.39 -5.70 31.53
CA PRO A 33 24.29 -5.65 32.51
C PRO A 33 23.80 -7.04 33.00
N LEU A 34 24.14 -8.10 32.25
CA LEU A 34 23.83 -9.50 32.61
C LEU A 34 24.94 -10.17 33.45
N GLY A 35 25.92 -9.40 33.92
CA GLY A 35 27.04 -9.91 34.72
C GLY A 35 28.13 -10.63 33.93
N ARG A 36 28.10 -10.66 32.60
CA ARG A 36 29.08 -11.36 31.77
C ARG A 36 30.24 -10.46 31.39
N ARG A 37 31.47 -11.03 31.50
CA ARG A 37 32.69 -10.30 31.12
C ARG A 37 32.85 -10.22 29.61
N LYS A 38 33.04 -9.02 29.07
CA LYS A 38 33.20 -8.68 27.67
C LYS A 38 34.48 -7.92 27.41
N TYR A 39 34.95 -7.88 26.17
CA TYR A 39 36.16 -7.21 25.76
C TYR A 39 35.95 -6.39 24.50
N ILE A 40 36.53 -5.18 24.48
CA ILE A 40 36.69 -4.38 23.24
C ILE A 40 38.17 -4.33 22.90
N TYR A 41 38.47 -4.27 21.59
CA TYR A 41 39.84 -4.30 21.09
C TYR A 41 40.13 -3.08 20.21
N ALA A 42 41.40 -2.62 20.26
CA ALA A 42 41.94 -1.59 19.38
C ALA A 42 43.42 -1.85 19.05
N ASN A 43 43.88 -1.29 17.94
CA ASN A 43 45.28 -1.42 17.52
C ASN A 43 46.23 -0.49 18.31
N ASP A 44 45.66 0.59 18.86
CA ASP A 44 46.40 1.57 19.67
C ASP A 44 45.63 1.96 20.92
N LEU A 45 46.34 2.58 21.90
CA LEU A 45 45.76 2.94 23.20
C LEU A 45 44.81 4.14 23.12
N VAL A 46 45.01 5.07 22.17
CA VAL A 46 44.17 6.22 22.00
C VAL A 46 42.77 5.77 21.51
N THR A 47 42.72 5.01 20.45
CA THR A 47 41.49 4.42 19.91
C THR A 47 40.78 3.51 20.94
N LEU A 48 41.57 2.79 21.78
CA LEU A 48 40.95 2.00 22.87
C LEU A 48 40.22 2.91 23.85
N ARG A 49 40.82 4.01 24.26
CA ARG A 49 40.24 4.95 25.22
C ARG A 49 39.03 5.72 24.66
N GLU A 50 39.05 6.03 23.38
CA GLU A 50 37.89 6.59 22.69
C GLU A 50 36.70 5.59 22.70
N LYS A 51 36.98 4.32 22.42
CA LYS A 51 35.97 3.25 22.52
C LYS A 51 35.49 3.02 23.94
N GLU A 52 36.38 3.09 24.94
CA GLU A 52 36.03 3.00 26.35
C GLU A 52 35.12 4.16 26.79
N ALA A 53 35.45 5.39 26.39
CA ALA A 53 34.62 6.57 26.69
C ALA A 53 33.23 6.46 26.04
N GLN A 54 33.17 6.01 24.80
CA GLN A 54 31.91 5.78 24.12
C GLN A 54 31.10 4.65 24.81
N LEU A 55 31.75 3.53 25.17
CA LEU A 55 31.13 2.44 25.91
C LEU A 55 30.53 2.90 27.22
N THR A 56 31.31 3.71 28.01
CA THR A 56 30.85 4.24 29.29
C THR A 56 29.61 5.13 29.09
N LYS A 57 29.64 5.97 28.06
CA LYS A 57 28.52 6.83 27.71
C LYS A 57 27.29 6.02 27.31
N ASP A 58 27.49 4.97 26.48
CA ASP A 58 26.42 4.09 26.02
C ASP A 58 25.82 3.28 27.17
N GLN A 59 26.63 2.83 28.15
CA GLN A 59 26.15 2.20 29.38
C GLN A 59 25.36 3.14 30.28
N MET A 60 25.79 4.40 30.40
CA MET A 60 25.06 5.43 31.15
C MET A 60 23.72 5.75 30.50
N ASP A 61 23.64 5.67 29.18
CA ASP A 61 22.42 5.87 28.38
C ASP A 61 21.55 4.59 28.28
N GLY A 62 21.93 3.49 28.97
CA GLY A 62 21.16 2.23 29.01
C GLY A 62 21.23 1.37 27.75
N LEU A 63 22.15 1.67 26.79
CA LEU A 63 22.21 0.95 25.49
C LEU A 63 22.78 -0.46 25.62
N ASP A 64 22.13 -1.47 24.98
CA ASP A 64 22.69 -2.82 24.83
C ASP A 64 23.73 -2.86 23.70
N ILE A 65 24.95 -2.46 24.03
CA ILE A 65 26.08 -2.34 23.08
C ILE A 65 26.44 -3.67 22.44
N TYR A 66 26.21 -4.79 23.12
CA TYR A 66 26.55 -6.10 22.58
C TYR A 66 25.61 -6.52 21.44
N VAL A 67 24.32 -6.24 21.62
CA VAL A 67 23.30 -6.47 20.57
C VAL A 67 23.49 -5.44 19.46
N ALA A 68 23.67 -4.16 19.80
CA ALA A 68 23.86 -3.07 18.84
C ALA A 68 25.06 -3.34 17.89
N GLY A 69 26.19 -3.83 18.40
CA GLY A 69 27.38 -4.11 17.59
C GLY A 69 27.25 -5.23 16.58
N LYS A 70 26.21 -6.07 16.69
CA LYS A 70 25.99 -7.25 15.82
C LYS A 70 24.66 -7.21 15.05
N ALA A 71 23.67 -6.51 15.58
CA ALA A 71 22.34 -6.46 15.00
C ALA A 71 22.36 -5.73 13.65
N THR A 72 21.81 -6.39 12.63
CA THR A 72 21.53 -5.76 11.34
C THR A 72 20.11 -5.21 11.31
N VAL A 73 19.78 -4.35 10.33
CA VAL A 73 18.42 -3.90 10.11
C VAL A 73 17.48 -5.08 9.85
N ASN A 74 17.94 -6.11 9.11
CA ASN A 74 17.18 -7.34 8.90
C ASN A 74 16.80 -8.03 10.20
N PHE A 75 17.75 -8.19 11.13
CA PHE A 75 17.50 -8.82 12.41
C PHE A 75 16.40 -8.10 13.20
N VAL A 76 16.47 -6.77 13.26
CA VAL A 76 15.47 -5.97 14.00
C VAL A 76 14.12 -5.96 13.28
N PHE A 77 14.11 -5.92 11.94
CA PHE A 77 12.87 -6.03 11.17
C PHE A 77 12.18 -7.38 11.39
N ASP A 78 12.91 -8.49 11.31
CA ASP A 78 12.34 -9.82 11.51
C ASP A 78 11.78 -9.96 12.94
N ARG A 79 12.47 -9.39 13.94
CA ARG A 79 11.95 -9.26 15.32
C ARG A 79 10.71 -8.39 15.39
N TYR A 80 10.69 -7.22 14.73
CA TYR A 80 9.49 -6.37 14.63
C TYR A 80 8.30 -7.13 14.04
N MET A 81 8.52 -7.87 12.96
CA MET A 81 7.46 -8.65 12.31
C MET A 81 6.97 -9.83 13.15
N SER A 82 7.84 -10.43 13.97
CA SER A 82 7.43 -11.50 14.90
C SER A 82 6.54 -11.02 16.05
N LEU A 83 6.75 -9.76 16.49
CA LEU A 83 5.92 -9.13 17.53
C LEU A 83 4.57 -8.64 17.02
N LYS A 84 4.39 -8.50 15.71
CA LYS A 84 3.13 -8.06 15.07
C LYS A 84 2.17 -9.24 14.85
N THR A 85 1.58 -9.74 15.92
CA THR A 85 0.64 -10.90 15.88
C THR A 85 -0.71 -10.56 15.25
N ASN A 86 -1.17 -9.32 15.36
CA ASN A 86 -2.51 -8.88 14.91
C ASN A 86 -2.55 -8.28 13.49
N LEU A 87 -1.49 -8.48 12.68
CA LEU A 87 -1.52 -8.04 11.29
C LEU A 87 -2.39 -8.97 10.44
N ARG A 88 -3.26 -8.38 9.62
CA ARG A 88 -3.96 -9.14 8.56
C ARG A 88 -2.94 -9.76 7.61
N GLN A 89 -3.22 -10.97 7.11
CA GLN A 89 -2.31 -11.70 6.21
C GLN A 89 -1.94 -10.89 4.97
N THR A 90 -2.90 -10.18 4.37
CA THR A 90 -2.65 -9.28 3.23
C THR A 90 -1.63 -8.19 3.55
N THR A 91 -1.73 -7.56 4.73
CA THR A 91 -0.79 -6.54 5.19
C THR A 91 0.58 -7.14 5.46
N ARG A 92 0.61 -8.32 6.12
CA ARG A 92 1.85 -9.05 6.40
C ARG A 92 2.58 -9.43 5.11
N SER A 93 1.87 -10.00 4.13
CA SER A 93 2.43 -10.38 2.83
C SER A 93 2.97 -9.17 2.07
N ASN A 94 2.25 -8.04 2.08
CA ASN A 94 2.72 -6.81 1.45
C ASN A 94 3.96 -6.24 2.15
N TYR A 95 4.01 -6.25 3.48
CA TYR A 95 5.17 -5.79 4.25
C TYR A 95 6.42 -6.62 3.94
N LEU A 96 6.29 -7.94 3.93
CA LEU A 96 7.39 -8.85 3.58
C LEU A 96 7.82 -8.64 2.13
N TYR A 97 6.89 -8.57 1.18
CA TYR A 97 7.20 -8.31 -0.23
C TYR A 97 7.98 -7.00 -0.42
N MET A 98 7.50 -5.90 0.18
CA MET A 98 8.15 -4.59 0.06
C MET A 98 9.54 -4.58 0.70
N TYR A 99 9.67 -5.20 1.89
CA TYR A 99 10.94 -5.30 2.58
C TYR A 99 11.95 -6.15 1.80
N ASP A 100 11.55 -7.32 1.33
CA ASP A 100 12.41 -8.23 0.58
C ASP A 100 12.85 -7.62 -0.75
N ARG A 101 11.95 -6.90 -1.43
CA ARG A 101 12.23 -6.31 -2.72
C ARG A 101 13.20 -5.12 -2.64
N PHE A 102 13.06 -4.25 -1.65
CA PHE A 102 13.77 -2.96 -1.64
C PHE A 102 14.84 -2.84 -0.56
N ILE A 103 14.73 -3.59 0.54
CA ILE A 103 15.55 -3.35 1.74
C ILE A 103 16.46 -4.52 2.07
N ARG A 104 15.95 -5.77 2.05
CA ARG A 104 16.61 -6.95 2.63
C ARG A 104 18.01 -7.18 2.13
N ASP A 105 18.24 -7.11 0.83
CA ASP A 105 19.55 -7.45 0.23
C ASP A 105 20.55 -6.31 0.20
N THR A 106 20.10 -5.08 0.47
CA THR A 106 20.89 -3.85 0.42
C THR A 106 21.05 -3.23 1.81
N PHE A 107 20.16 -2.30 2.13
CA PHE A 107 20.16 -1.55 3.38
C PHE A 107 19.95 -2.45 4.61
N GLY A 108 19.18 -3.53 4.46
CA GLY A 108 18.88 -4.50 5.51
C GLY A 108 20.11 -5.23 6.07
N LYS A 109 21.18 -5.38 5.30
CA LYS A 109 22.43 -6.03 5.72
C LYS A 109 23.33 -5.12 6.56
N LYS A 110 23.07 -3.80 6.57
CA LYS A 110 23.89 -2.86 7.35
C LYS A 110 23.64 -3.08 8.85
N LYS A 111 24.67 -2.84 9.66
CA LYS A 111 24.54 -2.85 11.11
C LYS A 111 23.73 -1.64 11.56
N ILE A 112 22.69 -1.89 12.35
CA ILE A 112 21.71 -0.89 12.72
C ILE A 112 22.34 0.27 13.54
N ALA A 113 23.32 -0.03 14.38
CA ALA A 113 24.03 0.96 15.20
C ALA A 113 24.92 1.94 14.41
N GLU A 114 25.30 1.56 13.18
CA GLU A 114 26.18 2.38 12.33
C GLU A 114 25.39 3.33 11.43
N ILE A 115 24.08 3.15 11.34
CA ILE A 115 23.20 3.91 10.43
C ILE A 115 22.88 5.28 11.00
N ARG A 116 23.12 6.31 10.20
CA ARG A 116 22.84 7.71 10.50
C ARG A 116 21.69 8.24 9.63
N TYR A 117 21.16 9.40 9.97
CA TYR A 117 20.18 10.14 9.19
C TYR A 117 20.57 10.26 7.70
N SER A 118 21.82 10.63 7.43
CA SER A 118 22.36 10.77 6.08
C SER A 118 22.35 9.47 5.29
N ASP A 119 22.57 8.31 5.92
CA ASP A 119 22.52 7.01 5.25
C ASP A 119 21.10 6.66 4.82
N VAL A 120 20.10 7.01 5.64
CA VAL A 120 18.68 6.81 5.30
C VAL A 120 18.26 7.73 4.16
N LEU A 121 18.65 9.01 4.23
CA LEU A 121 18.36 9.99 3.17
C LEU A 121 18.98 9.56 1.83
N GLN A 122 20.25 9.15 1.84
CA GLN A 122 20.93 8.62 0.63
C GLN A 122 20.24 7.37 0.09
N PHE A 123 19.80 6.47 0.96
CA PHE A 123 19.08 5.28 0.55
C PHE A 123 17.73 5.62 -0.09
N TYR A 124 16.99 6.57 0.46
CA TYR A 124 15.71 7.01 -0.10
C TYR A 124 15.90 7.69 -1.47
N ASN A 125 16.88 8.57 -1.60
CA ASN A 125 17.23 9.17 -2.88
C ASN A 125 17.65 8.12 -3.92
N TYR A 126 18.44 7.11 -3.50
CA TYR A 126 18.76 5.98 -4.39
C TYR A 126 17.49 5.24 -4.88
N LEU A 127 16.52 5.00 -4.00
CA LEU A 127 15.27 4.35 -4.40
C LEU A 127 14.46 5.20 -5.39
N LEU A 128 14.42 6.52 -5.21
CA LEU A 128 13.73 7.43 -6.12
C LEU A 128 14.46 7.53 -7.46
N ASP A 129 15.75 7.88 -7.44
CA ASP A 129 16.50 8.27 -8.63
C ASP A 129 16.97 7.06 -9.47
N LYS A 130 17.44 6.00 -8.80
CA LYS A 130 18.02 4.83 -9.48
C LYS A 130 17.07 3.68 -9.65
N GLN A 131 16.13 3.48 -8.72
CA GLN A 131 15.11 2.43 -8.80
C GLN A 131 13.78 2.95 -9.38
N GLY A 132 13.65 4.27 -9.60
CA GLY A 132 12.48 4.89 -10.19
C GLY A 132 11.20 4.78 -9.34
N LEU A 133 11.35 4.68 -8.00
CA LEU A 133 10.18 4.57 -7.13
C LEU A 133 9.39 5.88 -7.12
N GLN A 134 8.07 5.73 -7.11
CA GLN A 134 7.18 6.87 -6.83
C GLN A 134 7.20 7.22 -5.33
N ALA A 135 6.97 8.48 -4.98
CA ALA A 135 6.97 8.97 -3.60
C ALA A 135 6.04 8.16 -2.67
N ASN A 136 4.85 7.77 -3.13
CA ASN A 136 3.91 6.95 -2.38
C ASN A 136 4.46 5.53 -2.08
N THR A 137 5.26 4.97 -3.00
CA THR A 137 5.93 3.68 -2.78
C THR A 137 7.05 3.83 -1.77
N LEU A 138 7.80 4.93 -1.82
CA LEU A 138 8.81 5.26 -0.82
C LEU A 138 8.19 5.45 0.58
N GLU A 139 7.02 6.08 0.68
CA GLU A 139 6.26 6.14 1.94
C GLU A 139 5.96 4.75 2.51
N SER A 140 5.61 3.80 1.65
CA SER A 140 5.42 2.40 2.06
C SER A 140 6.70 1.76 2.58
N VAL A 141 7.86 2.04 1.97
CA VAL A 141 9.18 1.62 2.48
C VAL A 141 9.47 2.25 3.85
N HIS A 142 9.20 3.56 4.00
CA HIS A 142 9.37 4.27 5.27
C HIS A 142 8.48 3.68 6.37
N THR A 143 7.24 3.31 6.06
CA THR A 143 6.30 2.64 6.99
C THR A 143 6.85 1.32 7.55
N LEU A 144 7.84 0.71 6.90
CA LEU A 144 8.54 -0.48 7.39
C LEU A 144 9.80 -0.13 8.19
N LEU A 145 10.61 0.79 7.68
CA LEU A 145 11.88 1.17 8.32
C LEU A 145 11.68 1.98 9.60
N HIS A 146 10.79 2.96 9.58
CA HIS A 146 10.58 3.83 10.75
C HIS A 146 10.20 3.04 12.02
N PRO A 147 9.19 2.16 12.03
CA PRO A 147 8.87 1.38 13.22
C PRO A 147 9.92 0.32 13.57
N THR A 148 10.70 -0.16 12.58
CA THR A 148 11.84 -1.06 12.83
C THR A 148 12.91 -0.34 13.64
N PHE A 149 13.31 0.88 13.25
CA PHE A 149 14.24 1.69 14.03
C PHE A 149 13.63 2.18 15.36
N GLN A 150 12.32 2.44 15.39
CA GLN A 150 11.65 2.79 16.63
C GLN A 150 11.67 1.62 17.65
N LEU A 151 11.56 0.38 17.18
CA LEU A 151 11.77 -0.80 18.03
C LEU A 151 13.21 -0.86 18.53
N ALA A 152 14.19 -0.60 17.66
CA ALA A 152 15.60 -0.56 18.06
C ALA A 152 15.89 0.51 19.11
N VAL A 153 15.20 1.66 19.07
CA VAL A 153 15.29 2.69 20.14
C VAL A 153 14.67 2.19 21.44
N ARG A 154 13.49 1.56 21.37
CA ARG A 154 12.78 1.03 22.55
C ARG A 154 13.53 -0.14 23.23
N ASP A 155 14.19 -0.96 22.40
CA ASP A 155 15.03 -2.07 22.85
C ASP A 155 16.46 -1.60 23.20
N GLU A 156 16.70 -0.27 23.28
CA GLU A 156 17.98 0.32 23.66
C GLU A 156 19.17 -0.11 22.78
N ILE A 157 18.90 -0.48 21.53
CA ILE A 157 19.92 -0.87 20.54
C ILE A 157 20.55 0.37 19.90
N VAL A 158 19.74 1.42 19.67
CA VAL A 158 20.17 2.72 19.14
C VAL A 158 19.55 3.87 19.97
N ARG A 159 20.25 5.01 20.06
CA ARG A 159 19.79 6.16 20.85
C ARG A 159 18.63 6.93 20.24
N LYS A 160 18.64 7.05 18.92
CA LYS A 160 17.66 7.85 18.16
C LYS A 160 17.27 7.11 16.91
N ASN A 161 16.08 7.39 16.45
CA ASN A 161 15.60 6.84 15.19
C ASN A 161 16.19 7.66 14.01
N PRO A 162 17.08 7.10 13.18
CA PRO A 162 17.69 7.83 12.07
C PRO A 162 16.73 8.12 10.91
N THR A 163 15.51 7.57 10.95
CA THR A 163 14.48 7.82 9.94
C THR A 163 13.60 9.02 10.25
N ASP A 164 13.72 9.60 11.47
CA ASP A 164 12.92 10.75 11.90
C ASP A 164 13.18 11.97 11.00
N GLY A 165 12.12 12.53 10.44
CA GLY A 165 12.18 13.74 9.61
C GLY A 165 12.61 13.52 8.16
N VAL A 166 13.15 12.34 7.78
CA VAL A 166 13.65 12.08 6.41
C VAL A 166 12.54 12.22 5.36
N MET A 167 11.35 11.65 5.62
CA MET A 167 10.23 11.79 4.67
C MET A 167 9.74 13.23 4.52
N ALA A 168 9.82 14.05 5.56
CA ALA A 168 9.46 15.45 5.46
C ALA A 168 10.43 16.23 4.56
N GLU A 169 11.72 15.90 4.61
CA GLU A 169 12.74 16.47 3.71
C GLU A 169 12.52 16.03 2.26
N ILE A 170 12.29 14.73 2.02
CA ILE A 170 11.99 14.20 0.69
C ILE A 170 10.73 14.88 0.08
N LYS A 171 9.66 15.04 0.86
CA LYS A 171 8.43 15.70 0.38
C LYS A 171 8.63 17.18 0.04
N LYS A 172 9.52 17.87 0.73
CA LYS A 172 9.85 19.27 0.41
C LYS A 172 10.66 19.41 -0.87
N SER A 173 11.52 18.43 -1.17
CA SER A 173 12.36 18.43 -2.37
C SER A 173 11.65 17.87 -3.61
N SER A 174 10.57 17.10 -3.44
CA SER A 174 9.80 16.54 -4.54
C SER A 174 8.63 17.47 -4.89
N GLU A 175 8.65 18.05 -6.07
CA GLU A 175 7.51 18.77 -6.69
C GLU A 175 6.42 17.78 -7.20
N GLN A 176 6.52 16.49 -6.84
CA GLN A 176 5.58 15.50 -7.31
C GLN A 176 4.21 15.70 -6.66
N THR A 177 3.32 16.29 -7.42
CA THR A 177 1.88 16.25 -7.17
C THR A 177 1.43 14.79 -7.19
N THR A 178 0.85 14.32 -6.09
CA THR A 178 0.13 13.03 -6.09
C THR A 178 -0.95 13.13 -7.15
N GLY A 179 -0.91 12.24 -8.13
CA GLY A 179 -1.92 12.23 -9.21
C GLY A 179 -3.32 12.15 -8.61
N VAL A 180 -4.12 13.19 -8.81
CA VAL A 180 -5.53 13.22 -8.43
C VAL A 180 -6.26 12.21 -9.32
N ARG A 181 -7.11 11.39 -8.73
CA ARG A 181 -7.95 10.47 -9.50
C ARG A 181 -9.19 11.22 -9.94
N HIS A 182 -9.33 11.43 -11.23
CA HIS A 182 -10.53 12.04 -11.79
C HIS A 182 -11.58 10.99 -12.15
N ALA A 183 -12.85 11.35 -11.97
CA ALA A 183 -13.97 10.56 -12.47
C ALA A 183 -13.97 10.57 -14.00
N LEU A 184 -14.45 9.50 -14.62
CA LEU A 184 -14.72 9.52 -16.05
C LEU A 184 -15.82 10.54 -16.37
N THR A 185 -15.65 11.32 -17.41
CA THR A 185 -16.74 12.17 -17.93
C THR A 185 -17.88 11.30 -18.44
N ILE A 186 -19.09 11.88 -18.55
CA ILE A 186 -20.26 11.14 -19.09
C ILE A 186 -19.98 10.59 -20.50
N PRO A 187 -19.38 11.37 -21.45
CA PRO A 187 -19.02 10.82 -22.75
C PRO A 187 -18.02 9.67 -22.67
N GLN A 188 -16.97 9.78 -21.83
CA GLN A 188 -15.98 8.71 -21.64
C GLN A 188 -16.59 7.44 -21.05
N GLN A 189 -17.44 7.58 -20.01
CA GLN A 189 -18.12 6.43 -19.42
C GLN A 189 -19.02 5.72 -20.43
N ARG A 190 -19.77 6.50 -21.24
CA ARG A 190 -20.63 5.97 -22.30
C ARG A 190 -19.81 5.26 -23.37
N ALA A 191 -18.78 5.90 -23.88
CA ALA A 191 -17.90 5.35 -24.89
C ALA A 191 -17.26 4.01 -24.45
N PHE A 192 -16.78 3.95 -23.19
CA PHE A 192 -16.24 2.72 -22.62
C PHE A 192 -17.26 1.58 -22.58
N MET A 193 -18.47 1.86 -22.09
CA MET A 193 -19.51 0.83 -21.96
C MET A 193 -20.09 0.40 -23.31
N GLU A 194 -20.26 1.32 -24.26
CA GLU A 194 -20.74 1.01 -25.61
C GLU A 194 -19.72 0.19 -26.40
N HIS A 195 -18.41 0.54 -26.29
CA HIS A 195 -17.36 -0.25 -26.91
C HIS A 195 -17.37 -1.69 -26.41
N ILE A 196 -17.45 -1.89 -25.09
CA ILE A 196 -17.50 -3.24 -24.51
C ILE A 196 -18.73 -4.00 -24.95
N ALA A 197 -19.90 -3.36 -24.90
CA ALA A 197 -21.17 -4.01 -25.24
C ALA A 197 -21.18 -4.52 -26.71
N ASN A 198 -20.55 -3.79 -27.62
CA ASN A 198 -20.54 -4.08 -29.06
C ASN A 198 -19.31 -4.89 -29.52
N HIS A 199 -18.34 -5.15 -28.63
CA HIS A 199 -17.11 -5.84 -29.01
C HIS A 199 -17.17 -7.34 -28.73
N LEU A 200 -16.97 -8.17 -29.76
CA LEU A 200 -17.10 -9.64 -29.68
C LEU A 200 -16.21 -10.29 -28.59
N VAL A 201 -15.03 -9.70 -28.33
CA VAL A 201 -14.08 -10.26 -27.36
C VAL A 201 -14.30 -9.71 -25.95
N TYR A 202 -14.81 -8.47 -25.83
CA TYR A 202 -14.90 -7.81 -24.54
C TYR A 202 -16.29 -7.78 -23.92
N CYS A 203 -17.34 -8.18 -24.65
CA CYS A 203 -18.72 -8.11 -24.17
C CYS A 203 -18.97 -8.87 -22.86
N HIS A 204 -18.23 -9.95 -22.61
CA HIS A 204 -18.32 -10.71 -21.36
C HIS A 204 -17.89 -9.91 -20.10
N TRP A 205 -17.19 -8.77 -20.26
CA TRP A 205 -16.87 -7.84 -19.16
C TRP A 205 -17.96 -6.84 -18.85
N TRP A 206 -18.93 -6.69 -19.76
CA TRP A 206 -20.00 -5.68 -19.63
C TRP A 206 -20.77 -5.81 -18.32
N PRO A 207 -21.20 -7.00 -17.85
CA PRO A 207 -21.93 -7.12 -16.59
C PRO A 207 -21.10 -6.69 -15.39
N LEU A 208 -19.83 -7.07 -15.31
CA LEU A 208 -18.97 -6.69 -14.21
C LEU A 208 -18.76 -5.17 -14.14
N PHE A 209 -18.51 -4.52 -15.28
CA PHE A 209 -18.32 -3.08 -15.30
C PHE A 209 -19.61 -2.31 -15.05
N THR A 210 -20.75 -2.85 -15.49
CA THR A 210 -22.09 -2.30 -15.14
C THR A 210 -22.31 -2.34 -13.64
N VAL A 211 -22.00 -3.45 -12.98
CA VAL A 211 -22.11 -3.56 -11.52
C VAL A 211 -21.16 -2.58 -10.81
N LEU A 212 -19.90 -2.46 -11.26
CA LEU A 212 -18.95 -1.52 -10.65
C LEU A 212 -19.39 -0.07 -10.78
N LEU A 213 -19.89 0.33 -11.97
CA LEU A 213 -20.39 1.68 -12.25
C LEU A 213 -21.75 1.97 -11.61
N GLY A 214 -22.59 0.95 -11.40
CA GLY A 214 -23.93 1.11 -10.82
C GLY A 214 -24.01 0.93 -9.30
N THR A 215 -22.93 0.45 -8.65
CA THR A 215 -22.93 0.18 -7.20
C THR A 215 -21.81 0.88 -6.45
N GLY A 216 -20.75 1.26 -7.16
CA GLY A 216 -19.52 1.78 -6.54
C GLY A 216 -18.80 0.77 -5.64
N CYS A 217 -19.05 -0.53 -5.78
CA CYS A 217 -18.34 -1.57 -5.06
C CYS A 217 -16.82 -1.50 -5.31
N ARG A 218 -16.01 -1.87 -4.30
CA ARG A 218 -14.61 -2.15 -4.54
C ARG A 218 -14.48 -3.39 -5.42
N ILE A 219 -13.47 -3.45 -6.27
CA ILE A 219 -13.28 -4.59 -7.18
C ILE A 219 -13.31 -5.94 -6.46
N GLY A 220 -12.69 -6.04 -5.28
CA GLY A 220 -12.73 -7.29 -4.49
C GLY A 220 -14.10 -7.58 -3.89
N GLU A 221 -14.92 -6.58 -3.58
CA GLU A 221 -16.31 -6.73 -3.15
C GLU A 221 -17.15 -7.27 -4.32
N ALA A 222 -17.06 -6.65 -5.50
CA ALA A 222 -17.79 -7.07 -6.69
C ALA A 222 -17.44 -8.50 -7.11
N LEU A 223 -16.15 -8.82 -7.21
CA LEU A 223 -15.69 -10.18 -7.58
C LEU A 223 -16.05 -11.25 -6.55
N GLY A 224 -16.25 -10.85 -5.28
CA GLY A 224 -16.69 -11.73 -4.22
C GLY A 224 -18.20 -11.98 -4.19
N LEU A 225 -19.02 -11.23 -4.94
CA LEU A 225 -20.48 -11.39 -4.92
C LEU A 225 -20.89 -12.81 -5.32
N ARG A 226 -21.84 -13.33 -4.55
CA ARG A 226 -22.51 -14.62 -4.77
C ARG A 226 -23.97 -14.40 -5.06
N TRP A 227 -24.61 -15.39 -5.65
CA TRP A 227 -26.07 -15.33 -5.90
C TRP A 227 -26.87 -15.13 -4.61
N ASP A 228 -26.43 -15.69 -3.49
CA ASP A 228 -27.04 -15.52 -2.16
C ASP A 228 -26.94 -14.10 -1.60
N ASP A 229 -26.08 -13.25 -2.14
CA ASP A 229 -25.94 -11.85 -1.71
C ASP A 229 -26.94 -10.91 -2.39
N LEU A 230 -27.75 -11.42 -3.34
CA LEU A 230 -28.75 -10.65 -4.10
C LEU A 230 -30.15 -10.92 -3.57
N ASP A 231 -30.90 -9.86 -3.30
CA ASP A 231 -32.33 -9.90 -3.01
C ASP A 231 -33.08 -9.18 -4.15
N TYR A 232 -33.64 -9.97 -5.07
CA TYR A 232 -34.38 -9.45 -6.22
C TYR A 232 -35.74 -8.84 -5.83
N GLU A 233 -36.38 -9.32 -4.74
CA GLU A 233 -37.68 -8.81 -4.29
C GLU A 233 -37.49 -7.41 -3.69
N ARG A 234 -36.49 -7.23 -2.82
CA ARG A 234 -36.13 -5.96 -2.20
C ARG A 234 -35.25 -5.09 -3.09
N ARG A 235 -34.75 -5.65 -4.17
CA ARG A 235 -33.82 -4.98 -5.10
C ARG A 235 -32.57 -4.46 -4.38
N THR A 236 -31.91 -5.34 -3.65
CA THR A 236 -30.73 -4.99 -2.86
C THR A 236 -29.58 -5.99 -3.04
N ILE A 237 -28.38 -5.50 -2.82
CA ILE A 237 -27.12 -6.25 -2.85
C ILE A 237 -26.48 -6.16 -1.46
N SER A 238 -26.21 -7.30 -0.85
CA SER A 238 -25.51 -7.39 0.45
C SER A 238 -23.99 -7.44 0.24
N ILE A 239 -23.30 -6.42 0.72
CA ILE A 239 -21.83 -6.39 0.73
C ILE A 239 -21.35 -6.76 2.13
N ASN A 240 -20.94 -8.01 2.34
CA ASN A 240 -20.58 -8.57 3.64
C ASN A 240 -19.19 -9.21 3.64
N HIS A 241 -18.55 -9.36 2.49
CA HIS A 241 -17.21 -9.91 2.30
C HIS A 241 -16.52 -9.31 1.07
N SER A 242 -15.27 -9.67 0.86
CA SER A 242 -14.46 -9.20 -0.27
C SER A 242 -13.45 -10.24 -0.66
N LEU A 243 -13.26 -10.46 -1.95
CA LEU A 243 -12.22 -11.30 -2.51
C LEU A 243 -10.88 -10.57 -2.46
N VAL A 244 -9.85 -11.23 -1.98
CA VAL A 244 -8.48 -10.74 -1.94
C VAL A 244 -7.53 -11.73 -2.60
N TYR A 245 -6.43 -11.23 -3.17
CA TYR A 245 -5.48 -12.04 -3.93
C TYR A 245 -4.07 -11.77 -3.43
N TYR A 246 -3.47 -12.72 -2.71
CA TYR A 246 -2.14 -12.59 -2.11
C TYR A 246 -1.47 -13.94 -1.88
N PRO A 247 -0.13 -14.00 -1.76
CA PRO A 247 0.58 -15.24 -1.44
C PRO A 247 0.41 -15.63 0.03
N VAL A 248 0.27 -16.94 0.28
CA VAL A 248 0.19 -17.53 1.62
C VAL A 248 1.35 -18.49 1.85
N GLY A 249 1.92 -18.47 3.06
CA GLY A 249 3.04 -19.32 3.45
C GLY A 249 4.35 -18.98 2.75
N GLU A 250 5.17 -19.97 2.49
CA GLU A 250 6.46 -19.83 1.80
C GLU A 250 6.31 -19.73 0.27
N SER A 251 5.15 -20.07 -0.25
CA SER A 251 4.84 -19.95 -1.68
C SER A 251 4.74 -18.47 -2.08
N ARG A 252 5.43 -18.10 -3.16
CA ARG A 252 5.26 -16.78 -3.78
C ARG A 252 4.05 -16.69 -4.70
N ASN A 253 3.32 -17.79 -4.89
CA ASN A 253 2.13 -17.81 -5.72
C ASN A 253 0.96 -17.23 -4.95
N SER A 254 0.34 -16.20 -5.52
CA SER A 254 -0.87 -15.62 -4.96
C SER A 254 -2.08 -16.49 -5.27
N VAL A 255 -2.96 -16.64 -4.30
CA VAL A 255 -4.25 -17.33 -4.42
C VAL A 255 -5.37 -16.42 -3.92
N LEU A 256 -6.60 -16.77 -4.33
CA LEU A 256 -7.79 -16.03 -3.92
C LEU A 256 -8.19 -16.45 -2.50
N HIS A 257 -8.60 -15.48 -1.72
CA HIS A 257 -9.11 -15.66 -0.36
C HIS A 257 -10.31 -14.77 -0.11
N ILE A 258 -11.19 -15.18 0.80
CA ILE A 258 -12.27 -14.36 1.31
C ILE A 258 -11.80 -13.56 2.53
N SER A 259 -12.07 -12.28 2.54
CA SER A 259 -11.77 -11.39 3.66
C SER A 259 -13.05 -10.70 4.13
N LYS A 260 -13.31 -10.74 5.43
CA LYS A 260 -14.37 -9.92 6.02
C LYS A 260 -13.99 -8.42 5.92
N PRO A 261 -14.97 -7.51 5.80
CA PRO A 261 -14.72 -6.08 5.81
C PRO A 261 -13.88 -5.65 7.02
N LYS A 262 -13.08 -4.59 6.85
CA LYS A 262 -12.21 -4.09 7.93
C LYS A 262 -12.98 -3.37 9.04
N THR A 263 -14.17 -2.89 8.74
CA THR A 263 -15.01 -2.07 9.61
C THR A 263 -16.47 -2.47 9.44
N GLU A 264 -17.29 -2.16 10.42
CA GLU A 264 -18.75 -2.34 10.33
C GLU A 264 -19.35 -1.58 9.15
N ALA A 265 -18.85 -0.37 8.86
CA ALA A 265 -19.25 0.41 7.68
C ALA A 265 -18.95 -0.28 6.34
N GLY A 266 -18.08 -1.29 6.34
CA GLY A 266 -17.82 -2.12 5.16
C GLY A 266 -18.91 -3.16 4.90
N VAL A 267 -19.71 -3.52 5.93
CA VAL A 267 -20.89 -4.37 5.78
C VAL A 267 -22.07 -3.43 5.52
N ARG A 268 -22.65 -3.55 4.35
CA ARG A 268 -23.72 -2.65 3.91
C ARG A 268 -24.62 -3.30 2.88
N THR A 269 -25.82 -2.76 2.74
CA THR A 269 -26.76 -3.12 1.68
C THR A 269 -26.84 -1.95 0.69
N ILE A 270 -26.72 -2.25 -0.60
CA ILE A 270 -26.76 -1.27 -1.69
C ILE A 270 -28.05 -1.50 -2.49
N PRO A 271 -28.83 -0.45 -2.82
CA PRO A 271 -29.95 -0.57 -3.75
C PRO A 271 -29.49 -1.01 -5.14
N MET A 272 -30.29 -1.83 -5.81
CA MET A 272 -30.02 -2.37 -7.14
C MET A 272 -30.77 -1.56 -8.19
N PHE A 273 -30.05 -0.85 -9.07
CA PHE A 273 -30.65 -0.18 -10.23
C PHE A 273 -31.11 -1.21 -11.27
N ASP A 274 -32.04 -0.82 -12.16
CA ASP A 274 -32.54 -1.70 -13.21
C ASP A 274 -31.43 -2.26 -14.10
N THR A 275 -30.51 -1.41 -14.57
CA THR A 275 -29.38 -1.83 -15.41
C THR A 275 -28.44 -2.81 -14.70
N VAL A 276 -28.31 -2.71 -13.37
CA VAL A 276 -27.50 -3.65 -12.56
C VAL A 276 -28.24 -4.98 -12.41
N LYS A 277 -29.57 -4.91 -12.21
CA LYS A 277 -30.44 -6.09 -12.16
C LYS A 277 -30.36 -6.85 -13.49
N ASP A 278 -30.53 -6.16 -14.62
CA ASP A 278 -30.45 -6.76 -15.95
C ASP A 278 -29.10 -7.44 -16.20
N ALA A 279 -28.00 -6.81 -15.74
CA ALA A 279 -26.67 -7.41 -15.83
C ALA A 279 -26.53 -8.72 -15.03
N PHE A 280 -27.14 -8.79 -13.84
CA PHE A 280 -27.18 -10.04 -13.05
C PHE A 280 -28.10 -11.08 -13.67
N GLU A 281 -29.26 -10.69 -14.18
CA GLU A 281 -30.18 -11.61 -14.85
C GLU A 281 -29.53 -12.23 -16.09
N MET A 282 -28.82 -11.44 -16.88
CA MET A 282 -28.06 -11.93 -18.03
C MET A 282 -27.02 -13.01 -17.63
N LEU A 283 -26.25 -12.75 -16.56
CA LEU A 283 -25.27 -13.74 -16.07
C LEU A 283 -25.93 -14.99 -15.48
N HIS A 284 -27.10 -14.81 -14.85
CA HIS A 284 -27.86 -15.91 -14.26
C HIS A 284 -28.36 -16.87 -15.35
N GLU A 285 -28.95 -16.35 -16.44
CA GLU A 285 -29.38 -17.16 -17.58
C GLU A 285 -28.18 -17.82 -18.29
N GLU A 286 -27.08 -17.09 -18.49
CA GLU A 286 -25.85 -17.66 -19.05
C GLU A 286 -25.33 -18.86 -18.23
N GLN A 287 -25.28 -18.73 -16.89
CA GLN A 287 -24.83 -19.81 -16.01
C GLN A 287 -25.84 -20.96 -15.92
N LYS A 288 -27.13 -20.68 -16.07
CA LYS A 288 -28.16 -21.70 -16.11
C LYS A 288 -28.04 -22.56 -17.36
N GLU A 289 -27.67 -21.99 -18.51
CA GLU A 289 -27.47 -22.70 -19.78
C GLU A 289 -26.12 -23.41 -19.83
N SER A 290 -25.02 -22.76 -19.40
CA SER A 290 -23.66 -23.28 -19.51
C SER A 290 -23.25 -24.19 -18.34
N GLY A 291 -24.00 -24.19 -17.25
CA GLY A 291 -23.70 -24.84 -15.97
C GLY A 291 -23.24 -23.84 -14.91
N TRP A 292 -23.69 -24.09 -13.67
CA TRP A 292 -23.31 -23.29 -12.51
C TRP A 292 -21.83 -23.48 -12.18
N ASN A 293 -21.24 -22.37 -11.69
CA ASN A 293 -19.90 -22.40 -11.17
C ASN A 293 -19.83 -23.14 -9.82
N ASP A 294 -18.96 -24.13 -9.72
CA ASP A 294 -18.71 -24.96 -8.54
C ASP A 294 -17.44 -24.57 -7.75
N VAL A 295 -16.78 -23.47 -8.14
CA VAL A 295 -15.57 -23.00 -7.46
C VAL A 295 -15.89 -22.66 -6.00
N GLU A 296 -15.08 -23.24 -5.11
CA GLU A 296 -15.09 -22.94 -3.67
C GLU A 296 -13.83 -22.19 -3.28
N ILE A 297 -13.99 -21.07 -2.55
CA ILE A 297 -12.91 -20.26 -2.01
C ILE A 297 -13.18 -20.05 -0.51
N ASP A 298 -12.30 -20.55 0.34
CA ASP A 298 -12.41 -20.48 1.81
C ASP A 298 -13.81 -20.91 2.34
N GLY A 299 -14.41 -21.96 1.76
CA GLY A 299 -15.72 -22.49 2.14
C GLY A 299 -16.92 -21.72 1.56
N MET A 300 -16.70 -20.77 0.65
CA MET A 300 -17.77 -20.07 -0.07
C MET A 300 -17.82 -20.47 -1.53
N SER A 301 -19.02 -20.65 -2.07
CA SER A 301 -19.30 -21.00 -3.46
C SER A 301 -20.45 -20.16 -4.04
N GLY A 302 -20.79 -20.36 -5.30
CA GLY A 302 -21.88 -19.65 -5.96
C GLY A 302 -21.50 -18.22 -6.39
N PHE A 303 -20.22 -17.98 -6.74
CA PHE A 303 -19.75 -16.69 -7.22
C PHE A 303 -20.38 -16.31 -8.55
N ILE A 304 -20.78 -15.04 -8.68
CA ILE A 304 -21.46 -14.51 -9.86
C ILE A 304 -20.49 -14.33 -11.04
N PHE A 305 -19.33 -13.73 -10.78
CA PHE A 305 -18.38 -13.38 -11.83
C PHE A 305 -17.33 -14.48 -12.03
N CYS A 306 -17.43 -15.17 -13.13
CA CYS A 306 -16.51 -16.24 -13.51
C CYS A 306 -16.03 -16.07 -14.95
N ASN A 307 -14.86 -16.59 -15.23
CA ASN A 307 -14.36 -16.66 -16.59
C ASN A 307 -14.90 -17.94 -17.29
N ARG A 308 -14.66 -18.05 -18.58
CA ARG A 308 -15.09 -19.21 -19.41
C ARG A 308 -14.59 -20.59 -18.92
N PHE A 309 -13.68 -20.62 -17.95
CA PHE A 309 -13.17 -21.84 -17.33
C PHE A 309 -13.78 -22.10 -15.94
N GLY A 310 -14.81 -21.34 -15.56
CA GLY A 310 -15.45 -21.42 -14.25
C GLY A 310 -14.66 -20.76 -13.10
N ASN A 311 -13.48 -20.19 -13.35
CA ASN A 311 -12.68 -19.58 -12.28
C ASN A 311 -13.07 -18.13 -12.02
N VAL A 312 -13.09 -17.73 -10.76
CA VAL A 312 -13.30 -16.34 -10.36
C VAL A 312 -12.07 -15.49 -10.76
N PRO A 313 -12.24 -14.38 -11.49
CA PRO A 313 -11.13 -13.52 -11.88
C PRO A 313 -10.53 -12.80 -10.67
N ASN A 314 -9.22 -12.56 -10.69
CA ASN A 314 -8.58 -11.75 -9.67
C ASN A 314 -8.58 -10.25 -10.06
N PRO A 315 -8.44 -9.32 -9.10
CA PRO A 315 -8.46 -7.88 -9.38
C PRO A 315 -7.42 -7.42 -10.41
N GLN A 316 -6.28 -8.11 -10.49
CA GLN A 316 -5.21 -7.77 -11.45
C GLN A 316 -5.60 -8.16 -12.88
N SER A 317 -6.34 -9.27 -13.07
CA SER A 317 -6.83 -9.69 -14.39
C SER A 317 -7.86 -8.70 -14.94
N VAL A 318 -8.73 -8.17 -14.07
CA VAL A 318 -9.69 -7.13 -14.44
C VAL A 318 -8.97 -5.84 -14.88
N ASN A 319 -8.00 -5.37 -14.11
CA ASN A 319 -7.23 -4.17 -14.49
C ASN A 319 -6.43 -4.38 -15.78
N ARG A 320 -5.92 -5.58 -16.05
CA ARG A 320 -5.29 -5.90 -17.34
C ARG A 320 -6.30 -5.92 -18.49
N ALA A 321 -7.53 -6.36 -18.24
CA ALA A 321 -8.61 -6.28 -19.23
C ALA A 321 -8.95 -4.82 -19.55
N ILE A 322 -9.14 -3.97 -18.53
CA ILE A 322 -9.37 -2.52 -18.70
C ILE A 322 -8.28 -1.93 -19.60
N LYS A 323 -6.99 -2.13 -19.28
CA LYS A 323 -5.88 -1.59 -20.10
C LYS A 323 -5.92 -2.02 -21.56
N ARG A 324 -6.27 -3.28 -21.84
CA ARG A 324 -6.41 -3.78 -23.22
C ARG A 324 -7.60 -3.14 -23.92
N ILE A 325 -8.73 -3.01 -23.25
CA ILE A 325 -9.93 -2.36 -23.77
C ILE A 325 -9.66 -0.91 -24.12
N LEU A 326 -8.96 -0.17 -23.21
CA LEU A 326 -8.60 1.22 -23.44
C LEU A 326 -7.68 1.39 -24.66
N ALA A 327 -6.65 0.55 -24.77
CA ALA A 327 -5.73 0.59 -25.89
C ALA A 327 -6.43 0.31 -27.23
N ASP A 328 -7.32 -0.68 -27.28
CA ASP A 328 -8.09 -1.07 -28.44
C ASP A 328 -9.07 0.05 -28.85
N TYR A 329 -9.86 0.55 -27.90
CA TYR A 329 -10.80 1.65 -28.13
C TYR A 329 -10.09 2.90 -28.64
N ASN A 330 -9.06 3.38 -27.95
CA ASN A 330 -8.37 4.62 -28.29
C ASN A 330 -7.75 4.55 -29.69
N ALA A 331 -7.15 3.41 -30.05
CA ALA A 331 -6.59 3.21 -31.38
C ALA A 331 -7.67 3.26 -32.50
N GLY A 332 -8.84 2.67 -32.27
CA GLY A 332 -9.98 2.72 -33.16
C GLY A 332 -10.61 4.11 -33.26
N GLU A 333 -10.80 4.76 -32.11
CA GLU A 333 -11.43 6.07 -32.00
C GLU A 333 -10.62 7.18 -32.69
N GLU A 334 -9.28 7.17 -32.57
CA GLU A 334 -8.43 8.15 -33.30
C GLU A 334 -8.58 8.07 -34.80
N VAL A 335 -8.74 6.85 -35.34
CA VAL A 335 -8.94 6.63 -36.79
C VAL A 335 -10.33 7.07 -37.22
N GLU A 336 -11.35 6.70 -36.45
CA GLU A 336 -12.74 6.98 -36.80
C GLU A 336 -13.09 8.45 -36.65
N ALA A 337 -12.60 9.11 -35.60
CA ALA A 337 -12.78 10.55 -35.40
C ALA A 337 -12.16 11.37 -36.55
N LYS A 338 -10.95 10.97 -37.03
CA LYS A 338 -10.32 11.59 -38.20
C LYS A 338 -11.16 11.42 -39.47
N LYS A 339 -11.74 10.24 -39.71
CA LYS A 339 -12.62 10.01 -40.89
C LYS A 339 -13.90 10.83 -40.82
N GLN A 340 -14.45 10.99 -39.61
CA GLN A 340 -15.70 11.72 -39.37
C GLN A 340 -15.51 13.21 -39.16
N HIS A 341 -14.27 13.71 -39.20
CA HIS A 341 -13.92 15.14 -38.97
C HIS A 341 -14.48 15.69 -37.64
N ARG A 342 -14.42 14.87 -36.58
CA ARG A 342 -14.83 15.24 -35.20
C ARG A 342 -13.67 15.08 -34.24
N GLU A 343 -13.80 15.67 -33.04
CA GLU A 343 -12.88 15.42 -31.95
C GLU A 343 -13.01 13.98 -31.45
N ALA A 344 -11.87 13.37 -31.14
CA ALA A 344 -11.81 12.03 -30.56
C ALA A 344 -12.15 12.06 -29.08
N VAL A 345 -13.03 11.17 -28.63
CA VAL A 345 -13.34 10.98 -27.21
C VAL A 345 -12.39 9.92 -26.65
N LEU A 346 -11.16 10.32 -26.35
CA LEU A 346 -10.16 9.40 -25.82
C LEU A 346 -10.43 9.05 -24.35
N LEU A 347 -10.22 7.78 -24.02
CA LEU A 347 -10.31 7.28 -22.66
C LEU A 347 -8.96 7.44 -21.96
N PRO A 348 -8.91 8.03 -20.76
CA PRO A 348 -7.69 8.13 -19.97
C PRO A 348 -7.25 6.76 -19.46
N ASP A 349 -5.99 6.61 -19.00
CA ASP A 349 -5.56 5.40 -18.29
C ASP A 349 -6.25 5.35 -16.93
N PHE A 350 -7.04 4.29 -16.71
CA PHE A 350 -7.76 4.08 -15.45
C PHE A 350 -7.79 2.60 -15.01
N SER A 351 -8.19 2.38 -13.78
CA SER A 351 -8.37 1.06 -13.17
C SER A 351 -9.80 0.89 -12.64
N ALA A 352 -10.17 -0.32 -12.26
CA ALA A 352 -11.47 -0.60 -11.63
C ALA A 352 -11.82 0.33 -10.45
N HIS A 353 -10.80 0.86 -9.75
CA HIS A 353 -11.02 1.81 -8.66
C HIS A 353 -11.55 3.18 -9.15
N HIS A 354 -11.20 3.59 -10.37
CA HIS A 354 -11.73 4.83 -10.97
C HIS A 354 -13.22 4.67 -11.33
N LEU A 355 -13.70 3.47 -11.66
CA LEU A 355 -15.13 3.22 -11.87
C LEU A 355 -15.94 3.46 -10.58
N ARG A 356 -15.39 3.01 -9.44
CA ARG A 356 -15.96 3.33 -8.14
C ARG A 356 -15.92 4.85 -7.84
N HIS A 357 -14.82 5.51 -8.18
CA HIS A 357 -14.69 6.97 -8.02
C HIS A 357 -15.72 7.69 -8.88
N THR A 358 -15.88 7.28 -10.14
CA THR A 358 -16.89 7.80 -11.05
C THR A 358 -18.31 7.66 -10.48
N PHE A 359 -18.66 6.48 -9.94
CA PHE A 359 -19.94 6.29 -9.29
C PHE A 359 -20.13 7.24 -8.09
N CYS A 360 -19.11 7.37 -7.23
CA CYS A 360 -19.15 8.25 -6.07
C CYS A 360 -19.37 9.72 -6.49
N THR A 361 -18.63 10.19 -7.50
CA THR A 361 -18.79 11.54 -8.07
C THR A 361 -20.21 11.76 -8.59
N ARG A 362 -20.76 10.80 -9.38
CA ARG A 362 -22.15 10.88 -9.87
C ARG A 362 -23.18 10.89 -8.74
N LEU A 363 -22.92 10.12 -7.67
CA LEU A 363 -23.77 10.13 -6.48
C LEU A 363 -23.69 11.48 -5.77
N CYS A 364 -22.49 12.04 -5.58
CA CYS A 364 -22.28 13.38 -4.99
C CYS A 364 -22.93 14.51 -5.79
N GLU A 365 -23.04 14.37 -7.12
CA GLU A 365 -23.76 15.34 -7.97
C GLU A 365 -25.27 15.39 -7.74
N LYS A 366 -25.85 14.32 -7.24
CA LYS A 366 -27.32 14.15 -7.08
C LYS A 366 -27.77 14.13 -5.63
N GLU A 367 -26.95 13.61 -4.73
CA GLU A 367 -27.24 13.46 -3.31
C GLU A 367 -26.44 14.48 -2.49
N THR A 368 -27.12 15.21 -1.64
CA THR A 368 -26.51 16.22 -0.77
C THR A 368 -26.23 15.71 0.65
N ASN A 369 -26.86 14.59 1.03
CA ASN A 369 -26.62 14.01 2.34
C ASN A 369 -25.35 13.15 2.36
N LEU A 370 -24.27 13.71 2.87
CA LEU A 370 -22.96 13.05 2.97
C LEU A 370 -23.01 11.71 3.73
N LYS A 371 -23.96 11.54 4.67
CA LYS A 371 -24.10 10.27 5.41
C LYS A 371 -24.69 9.16 4.54
N VAL A 372 -25.60 9.49 3.64
CA VAL A 372 -26.13 8.54 2.64
C VAL A 372 -25.01 8.11 1.72
N ILE A 373 -24.26 9.07 1.17
CA ILE A 373 -23.10 8.78 0.30
C ILE A 373 -22.07 7.91 1.04
N GLN A 374 -21.69 8.28 2.26
CA GLN A 374 -20.76 7.52 3.10
C GLN A 374 -21.24 6.08 3.31
N SER A 375 -22.52 5.89 3.62
CA SER A 375 -23.12 4.58 3.87
C SER A 375 -23.09 3.70 2.61
N VAL A 376 -23.55 4.21 1.47
CA VAL A 376 -23.55 3.49 0.19
C VAL A 376 -22.13 3.10 -0.21
N MET A 377 -21.19 4.03 -0.09
CA MET A 377 -19.79 3.80 -0.43
C MET A 377 -19.04 2.92 0.58
N GLY A 378 -19.52 2.82 1.82
CA GLY A 378 -18.82 2.10 2.89
C GLY A 378 -17.44 2.73 3.21
N HIS A 379 -17.38 4.07 3.28
CA HIS A 379 -16.20 4.80 3.69
C HIS A 379 -16.12 4.85 5.22
N LYS A 380 -15.01 4.37 5.78
CA LYS A 380 -14.77 4.43 7.24
C LYS A 380 -14.70 5.88 7.71
N ASP A 381 -13.96 6.70 6.96
CA ASP A 381 -13.72 8.11 7.24
C ASP A 381 -14.58 8.96 6.30
N ILE A 382 -15.35 9.87 6.89
CA ILE A 382 -16.19 10.81 6.16
C ILE A 382 -15.34 11.78 5.31
N GLN A 383 -14.10 12.05 5.71
CA GLN A 383 -13.20 12.91 4.96
C GLN A 383 -13.03 12.41 3.51
N THR A 384 -12.89 11.10 3.31
CA THR A 384 -12.82 10.51 1.96
C THR A 384 -14.07 10.84 1.11
N THR A 385 -15.24 10.87 1.73
CA THR A 385 -16.49 11.26 1.04
C THR A 385 -16.50 12.76 0.77
N MET A 386 -16.08 13.57 1.74
CA MET A 386 -16.03 15.02 1.62
C MET A 386 -15.05 15.49 0.54
N ASP A 387 -13.89 14.84 0.41
CA ASP A 387 -12.91 15.17 -0.63
C ASP A 387 -13.50 14.95 -2.04
N ILE A 388 -14.17 13.82 -2.27
CA ILE A 388 -14.84 13.54 -3.55
C ILE A 388 -16.03 14.48 -3.77
N TYR A 389 -16.81 14.77 -2.72
CA TYR A 389 -17.92 15.70 -2.79
C TYR A 389 -17.47 17.12 -3.15
N ALA A 390 -16.36 17.59 -2.56
CA ALA A 390 -15.80 18.90 -2.86
C ALA A 390 -15.35 18.99 -4.32
N GLU A 391 -14.68 17.95 -4.86
CA GLU A 391 -14.29 17.88 -6.27
C GLU A 391 -15.51 17.92 -7.20
N ALA A 392 -16.51 17.07 -6.94
CA ALA A 392 -17.75 17.00 -7.73
C ALA A 392 -18.57 18.31 -7.72
N THR A 393 -18.55 19.03 -6.61
CA THR A 393 -19.28 20.29 -6.46
C THR A 393 -18.52 21.48 -7.01
N GLU A 394 -17.20 21.43 -7.16
CA GLU A 394 -16.43 22.51 -7.79
C GLU A 394 -16.76 22.65 -9.29
N GLU A 395 -16.88 21.52 -10.01
CA GLU A 395 -17.34 21.53 -11.41
C GLU A 395 -18.76 22.12 -11.53
N LYS A 396 -19.68 21.71 -10.66
CA LYS A 396 -21.06 22.27 -10.62
C LYS A 396 -21.10 23.72 -10.22
N LYS A 397 -20.21 24.16 -9.37
CA LYS A 397 -20.10 25.57 -8.98
C LYS A 397 -19.79 26.43 -10.18
N GLN A 398 -18.85 25.99 -11.01
CA GLN A 398 -18.50 26.70 -12.24
C GLN A 398 -19.70 26.79 -13.22
N GLU A 399 -20.39 25.68 -13.50
CA GLU A 399 -21.61 25.66 -14.30
C GLU A 399 -22.72 26.54 -13.71
N SER A 400 -22.84 26.58 -12.37
CA SER A 400 -23.83 27.40 -11.68
C SER A 400 -23.49 28.89 -11.79
N PHE A 401 -22.21 29.24 -11.67
CA PHE A 401 -21.75 30.62 -11.86
C PHE A 401 -21.90 31.09 -13.30
N GLU A 402 -21.62 30.26 -14.29
CA GLU A 402 -21.86 30.56 -15.70
C GLU A 402 -23.35 30.79 -16.00
N ARG A 403 -24.24 29.94 -15.46
CA ARG A 403 -25.69 30.14 -15.56
C ARG A 403 -26.17 31.40 -14.83
N LEU A 404 -25.59 31.69 -13.68
CA LEU A 404 -25.90 32.88 -12.91
C LEU A 404 -25.44 34.15 -13.68
N ALA A 405 -24.22 34.11 -14.24
CA ALA A 405 -23.68 35.20 -15.04
C ALA A 405 -24.55 35.50 -16.29
N ALA A 406 -25.12 34.44 -16.90
CA ALA A 406 -26.04 34.59 -18.03
C ALA A 406 -27.42 35.16 -17.68
N THR A 407 -27.83 35.11 -16.38
CA THR A 407 -29.12 35.55 -15.90
C THR A 407 -29.06 36.76 -14.96
N LEU A 408 -27.88 37.12 -14.48
CA LEU A 408 -27.64 38.28 -13.62
C LEU A 408 -27.49 39.53 -14.52
N ASP A 409 -28.61 40.29 -14.59
CA ASP A 409 -28.59 41.65 -15.13
C ASP A 409 -28.13 42.58 -13.99
N ILE A 410 -26.83 42.86 -13.95
CA ILE A 410 -26.21 43.67 -12.88
C ILE A 410 -26.19 45.15 -13.24
N PHE A 411 -26.59 45.54 -14.49
CA PHE A 411 -26.58 46.93 -14.99
C PHE A 411 -27.88 47.31 -15.64
#